data_fc781eda3b202fa44fa3f194371e5507
#
_entry.id   fc781eda3b202fa44fa3f194371e5507
#
_cell.length_a   1.000
_cell.length_b   1.000
_cell.length_c   1.000
_cell.angle_alpha   90.00
_cell.angle_beta   90.00
_cell.angle_gamma   90.00
#
_symmetry.space_group_name_H-M   'P 1'
#
loop_
_entity.id
_entity.type
_entity.pdbx_description
1 polymer ?
#
loop_
_entity_poly.entity_id
_entity_poly.type
_entity_poly.pdbx_seq_one_letter_code
_entity_poly.pdbx_strand_id
1 'polypeptide(L)'
;MRGTNKKKERKLLPFQTILDATKGDPLAMEKVLKHFEGYMITLSTRRLTDEFGNTYSYVDNNIYRRLEIKLITVVVTKFKVDVGI
;
A
#
# COMPACT_ATOMS: atom_id res chain seq x y z
N MET A 1 14.42 -26.93 2.84
CA MET A 1 14.39 -26.52 2.77
C MET A 1 14.14 -25.66 3.05
N ARG A 2 13.95 -25.54 3.46
CA ARG A 2 13.85 -24.90 3.63
C ARG A 2 13.80 -23.70 3.49
N GLY A 3 14.29 -23.24 3.75
CA GLY A 3 14.44 -21.96 3.61
C GLY A 3 13.47 -21.37 2.76
N THR A 4 12.93 -22.09 2.05
CA THR A 4 11.98 -21.59 1.22
C THR A 4 10.96 -20.89 1.94
N ASN A 5 10.66 -21.27 3.06
CA ASN A 5 9.66 -20.63 3.76
C ASN A 5 9.93 -19.22 3.92
N LYS A 6 11.06 -18.86 4.14
CA LYS A 6 11.33 -17.54 4.31
C LYS A 6 10.95 -16.75 3.21
N LYS A 7 11.10 -17.16 2.09
CA LYS A 7 10.75 -16.40 1.03
C LYS A 7 9.34 -16.26 0.93
N LYS A 8 8.63 -17.20 1.20
CA LYS A 8 7.28 -17.09 1.11
C LYS A 8 6.71 -16.26 2.12
N GLU A 9 7.32 -16.11 3.17
CA GLU A 9 6.78 -15.38 4.18
C GLU A 9 6.56 -14.00 3.83
N ARG A 10 5.40 -13.50 3.90
CA ARG A 10 5.19 -12.20 3.67
C ARG A 10 5.64 -11.45 4.80
N LYS A 11 6.21 -10.36 4.67
CA LYS A 11 6.61 -9.58 5.74
C LYS A 11 5.45 -8.86 6.25
N LEU A 12 4.88 -9.21 7.29
CA LEU A 12 3.75 -8.54 7.86
C LEU A 12 4.19 -7.24 8.49
N LEU A 13 3.37 -6.24 8.39
CA LEU A 13 3.71 -4.96 8.97
C LEU A 13 3.51 -5.05 10.47
N PRO A 14 4.47 -4.68 11.26
CA PRO A 14 4.33 -4.76 12.71
C PRO A 14 3.25 -3.83 13.21
N PHE A 15 2.54 -4.29 14.22
CA PHE A 15 1.47 -3.50 14.78
C PHE A 15 1.98 -2.17 15.29
N GLN A 16 3.17 -2.16 15.87
CA GLN A 16 3.75 -0.92 16.39
C GLN A 16 3.95 0.10 15.27
N THR A 17 4.30 -0.35 14.07
CA THR A 17 4.49 0.55 12.96
C THR A 17 3.17 1.21 12.60
N ILE A 18 2.10 0.44 12.64
CA ILE A 18 0.80 0.98 12.33
C ILE A 18 0.40 1.99 13.38
N LEU A 19 0.65 1.69 14.64
CA LEU A 19 0.32 2.62 15.69
C LEU A 19 1.11 3.90 15.54
N ASP A 20 2.38 3.80 15.22
CA ASP A 20 3.20 4.99 15.08
C ASP A 20 2.72 5.81 13.88
N ALA A 21 2.30 5.16 12.83
CA ALA A 21 1.80 5.89 11.67
C ALA A 21 0.53 6.65 12.01
N THR A 22 -0.31 6.07 12.86
CA THR A 22 -1.54 6.76 13.22
C THR A 22 -1.25 8.00 14.06
N LYS A 23 -0.06 8.05 14.65
CA LYS A 23 0.29 9.20 15.44
C LYS A 23 1.03 10.24 14.61
N GLY A 24 1.16 10.00 13.34
CA GLY A 24 1.81 10.97 12.50
C GLY A 24 3.31 10.79 12.28
N ASP A 25 3.86 9.67 12.71
CA ASP A 25 5.27 9.43 12.54
C ASP A 25 5.55 9.24 11.05
N PRO A 26 6.31 10.12 10.43
CA PRO A 26 6.56 10.03 8.99
C PRO A 26 7.29 8.76 8.57
N LEU A 27 8.19 8.26 9.38
CA LEU A 27 8.90 7.07 9.01
C LEU A 27 7.98 5.87 9.06
N ALA A 28 7.11 5.83 10.05
CA ALA A 28 6.18 4.73 10.17
C ALA A 28 5.18 4.78 9.02
N MET A 29 4.74 5.98 8.66
CA MET A 29 3.79 6.12 7.57
C MET A 29 4.43 5.68 6.26
N GLU A 30 5.71 5.98 6.09
CA GLU A 30 6.42 5.57 4.92
C GLU A 30 6.48 4.05 4.83
N LYS A 31 6.67 3.38 5.95
CA LYS A 31 6.70 1.93 5.96
C LYS A 31 5.35 1.35 5.60
N VAL A 32 4.30 1.97 6.06
CA VAL A 32 2.96 1.52 5.75
C VAL A 32 2.71 1.68 4.25
N LEU A 33 3.08 2.82 3.68
CA LEU A 33 2.86 3.04 2.26
C LEU A 33 3.67 2.07 1.44
N LYS A 34 4.89 1.79 1.85
CA LYS A 34 5.69 0.87 1.13
C LYS A 34 5.15 -0.54 1.20
N HIS A 35 4.58 -0.90 2.31
CA HIS A 35 4.03 -2.23 2.50
C HIS A 35 2.86 -2.44 1.53
N PHE A 36 2.07 -1.40 1.27
CA PHE A 36 0.93 -1.51 0.39
C PHE A 36 1.20 -1.04 -1.04
N GLU A 37 2.45 -0.73 -1.33
CA GLU A 37 2.79 -0.22 -2.64
C GLU A 37 2.36 -1.16 -3.77
N GLY A 38 2.65 -2.44 -3.64
CA GLY A 38 2.29 -3.38 -4.67
C GLY A 38 0.79 -3.44 -4.90
N TYR A 39 0.04 -3.33 -3.83
CA TYR A 39 -1.41 -3.38 -3.91
C TYR A 39 -1.91 -2.14 -4.65
N MET A 40 -1.35 -0.97 -4.33
CA MET A 40 -1.77 0.25 -4.98
C MET A 40 -1.37 0.26 -6.46
N ILE A 41 -0.24 -0.34 -6.77
CA ILE A 41 0.19 -0.41 -8.15
C ILE A 41 -0.78 -1.29 -8.92
N THR A 42 -1.17 -2.41 -8.33
CA THR A 42 -2.10 -3.31 -8.98
C THR A 42 -3.44 -2.61 -9.25
N LEU A 43 -3.93 -1.86 -8.30
CA LEU A 43 -5.20 -1.18 -8.46
C LEU A 43 -5.12 -0.01 -9.41
N SER A 44 -3.92 0.53 -9.63
CA SER A 44 -3.76 1.67 -10.51
C SER A 44 -3.35 1.28 -11.91
N THR A 45 -3.17 0.00 -12.16
CA THR A 45 -2.73 -0.44 -13.46
C THR A 45 -3.89 -0.48 -14.41
N ARG A 46 -3.71 0.11 -15.58
CA ARG A 46 -4.73 0.12 -16.58
C ARG A 46 -4.23 -0.54 -17.83
N ARG A 47 -5.13 -1.03 -18.67
CA ARG A 47 -4.75 -1.68 -19.87
C ARG A 47 -5.26 -0.94 -21.05
N LEU A 48 -4.47 -0.92 -22.10
CA LEU A 48 -4.86 -0.27 -23.32
C LEU A 48 -4.61 -1.26 -24.41
N THR A 49 -5.57 -1.42 -25.32
CA THR A 49 -5.41 -2.31 -26.44
C THR A 49 -5.45 -1.45 -27.70
N ASP A 50 -4.46 -1.55 -28.56
CA ASP A 50 -4.44 -0.72 -29.74
C ASP A 50 -5.21 -1.43 -30.86
N GLU A 51 -5.29 -0.80 -32.00
CA GLU A 51 -6.06 -1.35 -33.08
C GLU A 51 -5.45 -2.60 -33.65
N PHE A 52 -4.26 -2.94 -33.31
CA PHE A 52 -3.65 -4.13 -33.79
C PHE A 52 -3.79 -5.27 -32.79
N GLY A 53 -4.49 -5.04 -31.74
CA GLY A 53 -4.66 -6.10 -30.76
C GLY A 53 -3.58 -6.18 -29.71
N ASN A 54 -2.65 -5.27 -29.71
CA ASN A 54 -1.60 -5.30 -28.72
C ASN A 54 -2.11 -4.69 -27.43
N THR A 55 -1.76 -5.30 -26.33
CA THR A 55 -2.21 -4.82 -25.04
C THR A 55 -1.05 -4.26 -24.26
N TYR A 56 -1.23 -3.09 -23.69
CA TYR A 56 -0.19 -2.46 -22.89
C TYR A 56 -0.74 -2.17 -21.51
N SER A 57 0.12 -2.28 -20.51
CA SER A 57 -0.28 -1.99 -19.15
C SER A 57 0.53 -0.80 -18.66
N TYR A 58 -0.08 0.06 -17.90
CA TYR A 58 0.65 1.18 -17.33
C TYR A 58 0.00 1.57 -16.01
N VAL A 59 0.75 2.21 -15.16
CA VAL A 59 0.23 2.65 -13.88
C VAL A 59 -0.32 4.05 -14.06
N ASP A 60 -1.57 4.25 -13.69
CA ASP A 60 -2.19 5.56 -13.80
C ASP A 60 -1.81 6.32 -12.55
N ASN A 61 -0.93 7.32 -12.69
CA ASN A 61 -0.45 8.05 -11.55
C ASN A 61 -1.53 8.81 -10.80
N ASN A 62 -2.56 9.21 -11.48
CA ASN A 62 -3.63 9.91 -10.78
C ASN A 62 -4.37 8.97 -9.85
N ILE A 63 -4.60 7.74 -10.31
CA ILE A 63 -5.28 6.77 -9.49
C ILE A 63 -4.36 6.38 -8.34
N TYR A 64 -3.07 6.19 -8.64
CA TYR A 64 -2.13 5.80 -7.62
C TYR A 64 -2.09 6.86 -6.51
N ARG A 65 -2.01 8.13 -6.90
CA ARG A 65 -1.95 9.18 -5.92
C ARG A 65 -3.22 9.25 -5.08
N ARG A 66 -4.38 9.01 -5.68
CA ARG A 66 -5.60 9.03 -4.91
C ARG A 66 -5.62 7.88 -3.93
N LEU A 67 -5.13 6.71 -4.33
CA LEU A 67 -5.10 5.57 -3.43
C LEU A 67 -4.14 5.83 -2.28
N GLU A 68 -3.01 6.48 -2.57
CA GLU A 68 -2.05 6.77 -1.56
C GLU A 68 -2.65 7.72 -0.53
N ILE A 69 -3.30 8.76 -0.98
CA ILE A 69 -3.90 9.72 -0.08
C ILE A 69 -4.99 9.06 0.74
N LYS A 70 -5.78 8.19 0.09
CA LYS A 70 -6.82 7.52 0.80
C LYS A 70 -6.25 6.59 1.86
N LEU A 71 -5.16 5.91 1.56
CA LEU A 71 -4.55 5.02 2.53
C LEU A 71 -4.06 5.82 3.73
N ILE A 72 -3.41 6.96 3.48
CA ILE A 72 -2.91 7.78 4.54
C ILE A 72 -4.08 8.24 5.41
N THR A 73 -5.16 8.66 4.77
CA THR A 73 -6.30 9.14 5.51
C THR A 73 -6.91 8.04 6.37
N VAL A 74 -7.00 6.85 5.82
CA VAL A 74 -7.57 5.73 6.56
C VAL A 74 -6.69 5.37 7.75
N VAL A 75 -5.38 5.37 7.57
CA VAL A 75 -4.51 5.02 8.66
C VAL A 75 -4.64 6.05 9.78
N VAL A 76 -4.65 7.30 9.42
CA VAL A 76 -4.72 8.33 10.44
C VAL A 76 -6.08 8.42 11.11
N THR A 77 -7.14 8.16 10.39
CA THR A 77 -8.44 8.31 10.98
C THR A 77 -9.09 7.03 11.47
N LYS A 78 -8.98 5.96 10.70
CA LYS A 78 -9.64 4.78 11.13
C LYS A 78 -8.86 3.91 12.06
N PHE A 79 -7.60 3.86 11.90
CA PHE A 79 -6.84 3.07 12.81
C PHE A 79 -6.49 3.86 14.00
N LYS A 80 -6.98 5.10 14.14
CA LYS A 80 -6.69 5.86 15.23
C LYS A 80 -7.39 5.22 16.31
N VAL A 81 -6.83 4.60 17.12
CA VAL A 81 -7.42 3.95 18.13
C VAL A 81 -7.96 4.82 19.04
N ASP A 82 -9.04 4.64 19.40
CA ASP A 82 -9.57 5.39 20.26
C ASP A 82 -9.31 5.13 21.51
N VAL A 83 -8.26 4.86 21.80
CA VAL A 83 -7.93 4.60 23.07
C VAL A 83 -8.37 5.55 23.98
N GLY A 84 -8.47 6.58 23.71
CA GLY A 84 -8.79 7.48 24.60
C GLY A 84 -10.11 7.63 24.88
N ILE A 85 -10.79 6.97 24.27
CA ILE A 85 -12.08 7.18 24.43
C ILE A 85 -12.64 6.48 25.34
#